data_aa7989491122ab336c1c2d6a4f9d12ea
#
_entry.id   aa7989491122ab336c1c2d6a4f9d12ea
#
_cell.length_a   1.000
_cell.length_b   1.000
_cell.length_c   1.000
_cell.angle_alpha   90.00
_cell.angle_beta   90.00
_cell.angle_gamma   90.00
#
_symmetry.space_group_name_H-M   'P 1'
#
loop_
_entity.id
_entity.type
_entity.pdbx_description
1 polymer ?
#
loop_
_entity_poly.entity_id
_entity_poly.type
_entity_poly.pdbx_seq_one_letter_code
_entity_poly.pdbx_strand_id
1 'polypeptide(L)'
;MRTYLDHNATTPVRPDVIETVAHAMRMTGNASSVHADGQAALRLVETARRQVGKALCARAEDVIFTSCGTEALNLALHSAIRAGGAGRILHSAIEHEAVADTAKASGLPVEEIPITAAGLADL
;
A
#
# COMPACT_ATOMS: atom_id res chain seq x y z
N MET A 1 -25.85 -12.81 18.17
CA MET A 1 -25.25 -11.84 17.21
C MET A 1 -23.73 -11.95 17.34
N ARG A 2 -22.98 -12.13 16.25
CA ARG A 2 -21.51 -12.22 16.30
C ARG A 2 -20.93 -10.81 16.09
N THR A 3 -20.05 -10.36 16.99
CA THR A 3 -19.31 -9.10 16.83
C THR A 3 -17.93 -9.44 16.28
N TYR A 4 -17.55 -8.80 15.16
CA TYR A 4 -16.22 -8.92 14.58
C TYR A 4 -15.32 -7.82 15.14
N LEU A 5 -14.15 -8.18 15.67
CA LEU A 5 -13.25 -7.25 16.36
C LEU A 5 -11.81 -7.25 15.79
N ASP A 6 -11.54 -8.09 14.77
CA ASP A 6 -10.19 -8.24 14.21
C ASP A 6 -10.00 -7.37 12.95
N HIS A 7 -10.27 -6.07 13.08
CA HIS A 7 -10.16 -5.12 11.97
C HIS A 7 -8.72 -4.84 11.52
N ASN A 8 -7.73 -5.23 12.30
CA ASN A 8 -6.32 -5.14 11.90
C ASN A 8 -5.95 -6.20 10.85
N ALA A 9 -6.55 -7.38 10.92
CA ALA A 9 -6.32 -8.44 9.94
C ALA A 9 -7.10 -8.17 8.64
N THR A 10 -8.38 -7.83 8.77
CA THR A 10 -9.27 -7.49 7.64
C THR A 10 -10.51 -6.77 8.15
N THR A 11 -11.30 -6.20 7.26
CA THR A 11 -12.59 -5.58 7.61
C THR A 11 -13.66 -5.94 6.59
N PRO A 12 -14.94 -6.04 6.98
CA PRO A 12 -16.01 -6.26 6.03
C PRO A 12 -16.02 -5.19 4.94
N VAL A 13 -16.10 -5.64 3.68
CA VAL A 13 -16.14 -4.72 2.54
C VAL A 13 -17.47 -3.99 2.53
N ARG A 14 -17.45 -2.69 2.36
CA ARG A 14 -18.66 -1.86 2.27
C ARG A 14 -19.47 -2.23 1.02
N PRO A 15 -20.81 -2.20 1.07
CA PRO A 15 -21.65 -2.57 -0.07
C PRO A 15 -21.36 -1.76 -1.34
N ASP A 16 -21.15 -0.45 -1.22
CA ASP A 16 -20.82 0.43 -2.34
C ASP A 16 -19.47 0.09 -3.01
N VAL A 17 -18.51 -0.41 -2.23
CA VAL A 17 -17.22 -0.89 -2.75
C VAL A 17 -17.42 -2.21 -3.51
N ILE A 18 -18.24 -3.13 -2.99
CA ILE A 18 -18.56 -4.40 -3.67
C ILE A 18 -19.16 -4.12 -5.04
N GLU A 19 -20.15 -3.22 -5.12
CA GLU A 19 -20.79 -2.84 -6.39
C GLU A 19 -19.80 -2.19 -7.36
N THR A 20 -18.93 -1.34 -6.88
CA THR A 20 -17.90 -0.68 -7.70
C THR A 20 -16.92 -1.70 -8.28
N VAL A 21 -16.46 -2.66 -7.47
CA VAL A 21 -15.56 -3.73 -7.91
C VAL A 21 -16.28 -4.63 -8.92
N ALA A 22 -17.52 -5.04 -8.63
CA ALA A 22 -18.32 -5.86 -9.55
C ALA A 22 -18.55 -5.15 -10.89
N HIS A 23 -18.77 -3.85 -10.89
CA HIS A 23 -18.87 -3.05 -12.13
C HIS A 23 -17.55 -3.08 -12.92
N ALA A 24 -16.44 -2.83 -12.27
CA ALA A 24 -15.11 -2.84 -12.90
C ALA A 24 -14.77 -4.23 -13.49
N MET A 25 -15.11 -5.31 -12.81
CA MET A 25 -14.88 -6.69 -13.28
C MET A 25 -15.68 -7.07 -14.52
N ARG A 26 -16.81 -6.38 -14.80
CA ARG A 26 -17.60 -6.58 -16.03
C ARG A 26 -17.01 -5.85 -17.23
N MET A 27 -16.07 -4.94 -17.03
CA MET A 27 -15.43 -4.23 -18.14
C MET A 27 -14.37 -5.11 -18.79
N THR A 28 -14.38 -5.14 -20.13
CA THR A 28 -13.34 -5.79 -20.90
C THR A 28 -12.39 -4.72 -21.44
N GLY A 29 -11.10 -4.83 -21.14
CA GLY A 29 -10.11 -3.90 -21.65
C GLY A 29 -8.79 -3.96 -20.90
N ASN A 30 -7.72 -3.83 -21.66
CA ASN A 30 -6.39 -3.63 -21.09
C ASN A 30 -6.05 -2.15 -21.14
N ALA A 31 -5.75 -1.54 -19.99
CA ALA A 31 -5.45 -0.12 -19.88
C ALA A 31 -4.25 0.36 -20.74
N SER A 32 -3.41 -0.57 -21.21
CA SER A 32 -2.30 -0.28 -22.13
C SER A 32 -2.70 -0.33 -23.60
N SER A 33 -3.94 -0.75 -23.93
CA SER A 33 -4.40 -0.85 -25.32
C SER A 33 -4.92 0.50 -25.84
N VAL A 34 -4.68 0.74 -27.12
CA VAL A 34 -5.02 2.03 -27.77
C VAL A 34 -6.49 2.12 -28.26
N HIS A 35 -7.20 0.99 -28.34
CA HIS A 35 -8.59 0.95 -28.77
C HIS A 35 -9.57 1.40 -27.67
N ALA A 36 -10.85 1.57 -28.03
CA ALA A 36 -11.86 2.16 -27.16
C ALA A 36 -11.99 1.49 -25.77
N ASP A 37 -11.98 0.14 -25.73
CA ASP A 37 -12.11 -0.61 -24.47
C ASP A 37 -10.88 -0.41 -23.57
N GLY A 38 -9.67 -0.40 -24.16
CA GLY A 38 -8.44 -0.10 -23.44
C GLY A 38 -8.45 1.31 -22.86
N GLN A 39 -8.88 2.29 -23.64
CA GLN A 39 -9.02 3.67 -23.18
C GLN A 39 -10.10 3.81 -22.08
N ALA A 40 -11.17 3.01 -22.11
CA ALA A 40 -12.15 2.99 -21.04
C ALA A 40 -11.56 2.43 -19.74
N ALA A 41 -10.80 1.34 -19.80
CA ALA A 41 -10.09 0.78 -18.65
C ALA A 41 -9.06 1.75 -18.08
N LEU A 42 -8.28 2.42 -18.93
CA LEU A 42 -7.32 3.45 -18.51
C LEU A 42 -8.00 4.60 -17.76
N ARG A 43 -9.11 5.12 -18.30
CA ARG A 43 -9.87 6.19 -17.63
C ARG A 43 -10.37 5.78 -16.24
N LEU A 44 -10.77 4.52 -16.04
CA LEU A 44 -11.19 4.02 -14.74
C LEU A 44 -10.03 4.06 -13.75
N VAL A 45 -8.87 3.53 -14.13
CA VAL A 45 -7.65 3.53 -13.30
C VAL A 45 -7.22 4.96 -12.96
N GLU A 46 -7.17 5.86 -13.95
CA GLU A 46 -6.73 7.24 -13.72
C GLU A 46 -7.75 8.05 -12.89
N THR A 47 -9.04 7.71 -12.98
CA THR A 47 -10.04 8.31 -12.10
C THR A 47 -9.85 7.87 -10.65
N ALA A 48 -9.62 6.57 -10.41
CA ALA A 48 -9.30 6.05 -9.09
C ALA A 48 -8.02 6.69 -8.53
N ARG A 49 -6.98 6.83 -9.35
CA ARG A 49 -5.71 7.47 -8.98
C ARG A 49 -5.92 8.92 -8.51
N ARG A 50 -6.69 9.71 -9.24
CA ARG A 50 -7.05 11.08 -8.84
C ARG A 50 -7.85 11.12 -7.53
N GLN A 51 -8.79 10.18 -7.34
CA GLN A 51 -9.58 10.11 -6.11
C GLN A 51 -8.72 9.79 -4.89
N VAL A 52 -7.80 8.83 -5.00
CA VAL A 52 -6.85 8.49 -3.94
C VAL A 52 -5.91 9.66 -3.66
N GLY A 53 -5.32 10.26 -4.69
CA GLY A 53 -4.47 11.44 -4.55
C GLY A 53 -5.19 12.57 -3.82
N LYS A 54 -6.44 12.88 -4.21
CA LYS A 54 -7.25 13.90 -3.54
C LYS A 54 -7.52 13.57 -2.07
N ALA A 55 -7.83 12.32 -1.75
CA ALA A 55 -8.10 11.88 -0.38
C ALA A 55 -6.88 11.99 0.54
N LEU A 56 -5.68 11.83 -0.03
CA LEU A 56 -4.40 11.89 0.69
C LEU A 56 -3.69 13.24 0.57
N CYS A 57 -4.32 14.26 -0.03
CA CYS A 57 -3.70 15.56 -0.32
C CYS A 57 -2.39 15.42 -1.11
N ALA A 58 -2.30 14.43 -1.99
CA ALA A 58 -1.17 14.13 -2.86
C ALA A 58 -1.54 14.36 -4.33
N ARG A 59 -0.53 14.51 -5.20
CA ARG A 59 -0.75 14.58 -6.64
C ARG A 59 -1.09 13.18 -7.17
N ALA A 60 -1.92 13.10 -8.22
CA ALA A 60 -2.30 11.81 -8.80
C ALA A 60 -1.08 11.01 -9.31
N GLU A 61 -0.09 11.68 -9.86
CA GLU A 61 1.16 11.07 -10.34
C GLU A 61 2.05 10.47 -9.24
N ASP A 62 1.84 10.87 -7.98
CA ASP A 62 2.57 10.33 -6.83
C ASP A 62 1.89 9.06 -6.26
N VAL A 63 0.69 8.70 -6.76
CA VAL A 63 -0.02 7.50 -6.34
C VAL A 63 0.41 6.31 -7.20
N ILE A 64 0.96 5.29 -6.57
CA ILE A 64 1.35 4.02 -7.21
C ILE A 64 0.44 2.92 -6.67
N PHE A 65 -0.31 2.26 -7.55
CA PHE A 65 -1.09 1.08 -7.19
C PHE A 65 -0.19 -0.16 -7.15
N THR A 66 -0.34 -0.96 -6.11
CA THR A 66 0.35 -2.23 -5.90
C THR A 66 -0.66 -3.34 -5.66
N SER A 67 -0.24 -4.59 -5.71
CA SER A 67 -1.12 -5.74 -5.47
C SER A 67 -1.54 -5.89 -4.00
N CYS A 68 -0.69 -5.43 -3.08
CA CYS A 68 -0.94 -5.53 -1.64
C CYS A 68 -0.01 -4.61 -0.85
N GLY A 69 -0.25 -4.50 0.47
CA GLY A 69 0.57 -3.70 1.39
C GLY A 69 2.02 -4.18 1.46
N THR A 70 2.27 -5.48 1.39
CA THR A 70 3.63 -6.04 1.38
C THR A 70 4.43 -5.53 0.18
N GLU A 71 3.85 -5.52 -1.01
CA GLU A 71 4.50 -4.96 -2.21
C GLU A 71 4.75 -3.46 -2.03
N ALA A 72 3.79 -2.71 -1.52
CA ALA A 72 3.94 -1.27 -1.28
C ALA A 72 5.09 -0.96 -0.32
N LEU A 73 5.18 -1.68 0.80
CA LEU A 73 6.24 -1.52 1.79
C LEU A 73 7.61 -1.87 1.21
N ASN A 74 7.72 -2.99 0.49
CA ASN A 74 8.95 -3.38 -0.19
C ASN A 74 9.39 -2.33 -1.21
N LEU A 75 8.46 -1.86 -2.05
CA LEU A 75 8.75 -0.83 -3.04
C LEU A 75 9.25 0.46 -2.39
N ALA A 76 8.60 0.91 -1.32
CA ALA A 76 8.98 2.12 -0.59
C ALA A 76 10.38 2.00 0.03
N LEU A 77 10.65 0.91 0.76
CA LEU A 77 11.94 0.68 1.41
C LEU A 77 13.08 0.55 0.39
N HIS A 78 12.91 -0.27 -0.65
CA HIS A 78 13.92 -0.42 -1.69
C HIS A 78 14.17 0.88 -2.45
N SER A 79 13.12 1.68 -2.70
CA SER A 79 13.27 2.98 -3.36
C SER A 79 14.07 3.95 -2.51
N ALA A 80 13.76 4.03 -1.20
CA ALA A 80 14.49 4.88 -0.27
C ALA A 80 15.97 4.49 -0.15
N ILE A 81 16.28 3.19 -0.06
CA ILE A 81 17.64 2.67 -0.01
C ILE A 81 18.41 3.01 -1.29
N ARG A 82 17.80 2.81 -2.46
CA ARG A 82 18.42 3.07 -3.76
C ARG A 82 18.62 4.55 -4.08
N ALA A 83 17.77 5.41 -3.53
CA ALA A 83 17.90 6.86 -3.69
C ALA A 83 19.19 7.42 -3.05
N GLY A 84 19.84 6.62 -2.21
CA GLY A 84 21.11 6.96 -1.55
C GLY A 84 20.91 7.84 -0.32
N GLY A 85 21.76 7.65 0.69
CA GLY A 85 21.72 8.41 1.93
C GLY A 85 21.24 7.65 3.16
N ALA A 86 20.62 6.48 3.01
CA ALA A 86 20.31 5.61 4.14
C ALA A 86 21.60 4.90 4.62
N GLY A 87 22.10 5.25 5.79
CA GLY A 87 23.23 4.57 6.43
C GLY A 87 22.79 3.40 7.31
N ARG A 88 21.55 3.38 7.75
CA ARG A 88 20.93 2.34 8.58
C ARG A 88 19.41 2.39 8.46
N ILE A 89 18.75 1.33 8.91
CA ILE A 89 17.29 1.24 8.99
C ILE A 89 16.91 1.13 10.47
N LEU A 90 15.98 1.96 10.89
CA LEU A 90 15.35 1.87 12.20
C LEU A 90 13.89 1.44 11.98
N HIS A 91 13.44 0.42 12.70
CA HIS A 91 12.02 0.03 12.70
C HIS A 91 11.55 -0.32 14.11
N SER A 92 10.26 -0.24 14.37
CA SER A 92 9.73 -0.62 15.67
C SER A 92 9.64 -2.15 15.81
N ALA A 93 9.66 -2.63 17.06
CA ALA A 93 9.52 -4.06 17.36
C ALA A 93 8.14 -4.63 16.98
N ILE A 94 7.15 -3.79 16.69
CA ILE A 94 5.78 -4.17 16.34
C ILE A 94 5.44 -3.99 14.87
N GLU A 95 6.45 -3.81 14.02
CA GLU A 95 6.22 -3.71 12.58
C GLU A 95 5.72 -5.02 11.98
N HIS A 96 5.01 -4.91 10.88
CA HIS A 96 4.63 -6.07 10.08
C HIS A 96 5.88 -6.77 9.52
N GLU A 97 5.86 -8.09 9.43
CA GLU A 97 6.98 -8.91 8.94
C GLU A 97 7.55 -8.40 7.60
N ALA A 98 6.70 -7.90 6.72
CA ALA A 98 7.14 -7.32 5.44
C ALA A 98 8.13 -6.16 5.59
N VAL A 99 8.06 -5.38 6.68
CA VAL A 99 9.03 -4.31 6.98
C VAL A 99 10.31 -4.91 7.54
N ALA A 100 10.19 -5.75 8.57
CA ALA A 100 11.34 -6.35 9.26
C ALA A 100 12.19 -7.22 8.31
N ASP A 101 11.55 -8.05 7.49
CA ASP A 101 12.25 -8.94 6.54
C ASP A 101 12.92 -8.15 5.42
N THR A 102 12.25 -7.12 4.89
CA THR A 102 12.84 -6.25 3.87
C THR A 102 14.03 -5.47 4.45
N ALA A 103 13.92 -4.97 5.67
CA ALA A 103 15.02 -4.30 6.35
C ALA A 103 16.22 -5.24 6.50
N LYS A 104 16.02 -6.45 7.01
CA LYS A 104 17.09 -7.47 7.16
C LYS A 104 17.74 -7.83 5.81
N ALA A 105 16.93 -7.95 4.75
CA ALA A 105 17.42 -8.29 3.41
C ALA A 105 18.14 -7.14 2.70
N SER A 106 18.06 -5.91 3.23
CA SER A 106 18.62 -4.71 2.60
C SER A 106 20.14 -4.66 2.52
N GLY A 107 20.83 -5.39 3.39
CA GLY A 107 22.28 -5.33 3.58
C GLY A 107 22.76 -4.11 4.39
N LEU A 108 21.88 -3.24 4.84
CA LEU A 108 22.19 -2.13 5.74
C LEU A 108 22.16 -2.57 7.21
N PRO A 109 22.86 -1.87 8.12
CA PRO A 109 22.64 -2.02 9.55
C PRO A 109 21.17 -1.79 9.91
N VAL A 110 20.59 -2.70 10.69
CA VAL A 110 19.19 -2.64 11.13
C VAL A 110 19.18 -2.56 12.64
N GLU A 111 18.45 -1.58 13.16
CA GLU A 111 18.25 -1.40 14.60
C GLU A 111 16.74 -1.41 14.91
N GLU A 112 16.38 -2.10 15.96
CA GLU A 112 15.00 -2.18 16.43
C GLU A 112 14.76 -1.15 17.52
N ILE A 113 13.73 -0.33 17.35
CA ILE A 113 13.27 0.62 18.35
C ILE A 113 12.41 -0.15 19.36
N PRO A 114 12.80 -0.20 20.65
CA PRO A 114 12.01 -0.92 21.65
C PRO A 114 10.64 -0.29 21.84
N ILE A 115 9.71 -1.09 22.35
CA ILE A 115 8.33 -0.68 22.58
C ILE A 115 8.05 -0.77 24.09
N THR A 116 7.47 0.30 24.63
CA THR A 116 7.01 0.33 26.02
C THR A 116 5.83 -0.62 26.24
N ALA A 117 5.51 -0.94 27.48
CA ALA A 117 4.33 -1.75 27.83
C ALA A 117 2.98 -1.13 27.35
N ALA A 118 2.97 0.17 27.07
CA ALA A 118 1.81 0.88 26.50
C ALA A 118 1.74 0.82 24.97
N GLY A 119 2.69 0.13 24.29
CA GLY A 119 2.74 0.01 22.83
C GLY A 119 3.30 1.26 22.12
N LEU A 120 4.01 2.13 22.82
CA LEU A 120 4.65 3.31 22.26
C LEU A 120 6.13 3.05 22.02
N ALA A 121 6.70 3.68 20.98
CA ALA A 121 8.14 3.63 20.76
C ALA A 121 8.89 4.25 21.95
N ASP A 122 9.92 3.55 22.43
CA ASP A 122 10.80 3.99 23.50
C ASP A 122 12.06 4.64 22.88
N LEU A 123 12.03 5.97 22.74
CA LEU A 123 13.04 6.78 22.02
C LEU A 123 14.06 7.39 22.95
#